data_323695706cfc08cd812b1d9d8a33685a
#
_entry.id   323695706cfc08cd812b1d9d8a33685a
#
_cell.length_a   1.000
_cell.length_b   1.000
_cell.length_c   1.000
_cell.angle_alpha   90.00
_cell.angle_beta   90.00
_cell.angle_gamma   90.00
#
_symmetry.space_group_name_H-M   'P 1'
#
loop_
_entity.id
_entity.type
_entity.pdbx_description
1 polymer ?
#
loop_
_entity_poly.entity_id
_entity_poly.type
_entity_poly.pdbx_seq_one_letter_code
_entity_poly.pdbx_strand_id
1 'polypeptide(L)'
;GIHFNCYKFRSMVVDSDRRLQEYLRANPEAAKEWEETHKLKHDPRVTKIGAFLRKTSLDELPQLWNVFKGDMAFIGPRPERKYYIDKIIEHDSRYTYLYQIRPGVTSYATLYNGYTDTMEKMLRRLELDLYYLEHRSWWFDTKILVKTFINIVFGKKF
;
A
#
# COMPACT_ATOMS: atom_id res chain seq x y z
N GLY A 1 -16.77 -4.84 -4.12
CA GLY A 1 -16.11 -3.57 -3.83
C GLY A 1 -16.33 -2.57 -4.96
N ILE A 2 -16.28 -1.29 -4.66
CA ILE A 2 -16.39 -0.21 -5.65
C ILE A 2 -14.99 0.20 -6.05
N HIS A 3 -14.72 0.29 -7.38
CA HIS A 3 -13.46 0.80 -7.89
C HIS A 3 -13.44 2.34 -7.83
N PHE A 4 -12.32 2.90 -7.40
CA PHE A 4 -12.08 4.34 -7.39
C PHE A 4 -10.65 4.67 -7.78
N ASN A 5 -10.39 5.90 -8.21
CA ASN A 5 -9.05 6.37 -8.54
C ASN A 5 -8.32 6.81 -7.27
N CYS A 6 -7.33 6.04 -6.84
CA CYS A 6 -6.48 6.38 -5.71
C CYS A 6 -5.39 7.38 -6.15
N TYR A 7 -5.47 8.62 -5.68
CA TYR A 7 -4.57 9.69 -6.08
C TYR A 7 -3.22 9.61 -5.36
N LYS A 8 -2.15 9.84 -6.13
CA LYS A 8 -0.77 9.92 -5.61
C LYS A 8 0.04 10.93 -6.42
N PHE A 9 1.04 11.55 -5.79
CA PHE A 9 2.04 12.27 -6.56
C PHE A 9 2.88 11.29 -7.37
N ARG A 10 3.25 11.72 -8.59
CA ARG A 10 4.08 10.92 -9.48
C ARG A 10 5.51 10.86 -8.92
N SER A 11 5.94 9.68 -8.56
CA SER A 11 7.30 9.41 -8.05
C SER A 11 8.22 8.74 -9.08
N MET A 12 7.67 8.39 -10.25
CA MET A 12 8.38 7.74 -11.36
C MET A 12 8.45 8.65 -12.59
N VAL A 13 9.40 8.35 -13.48
CA VAL A 13 9.51 8.99 -14.81
C VAL A 13 8.25 8.76 -15.64
N VAL A 14 7.99 9.62 -16.64
CA VAL A 14 6.77 9.55 -17.47
C VAL A 14 6.71 8.21 -18.23
N ASP A 15 7.79 7.78 -18.84
CA ASP A 15 7.88 6.54 -19.62
C ASP A 15 8.30 5.34 -18.77
N SER A 16 7.71 5.20 -17.58
CA SER A 16 8.11 4.20 -16.58
C SER A 16 8.08 2.75 -17.12
N ASP A 17 7.08 2.41 -17.93
CA ASP A 17 6.92 1.04 -18.43
C ASP A 17 8.01 0.69 -19.47
N ARG A 18 8.30 1.60 -20.40
CA ARG A 18 9.39 1.42 -21.34
C ARG A 18 10.72 1.28 -20.61
N ARG A 19 11.00 2.15 -19.64
CA ARG A 19 12.23 2.11 -18.85
C ARG A 19 12.37 0.82 -18.05
N LEU A 20 11.27 0.28 -17.55
CA LEU A 20 11.25 -1.03 -16.89
C LEU A 20 11.64 -2.13 -17.86
N GLN A 21 11.00 -2.19 -19.01
CA GLN A 21 11.28 -3.22 -20.03
C GLN A 21 12.75 -3.20 -20.49
N GLU A 22 13.29 -2.01 -20.76
CA GLU A 22 14.69 -1.84 -21.13
C GLU A 22 15.63 -2.32 -20.02
N TYR A 23 15.32 -1.97 -18.77
CA TYR A 23 16.12 -2.38 -17.61
C TYR A 23 16.09 -3.89 -17.37
N LEU A 24 14.93 -4.52 -17.43
CA LEU A 24 14.78 -5.97 -17.23
C LEU A 24 15.48 -6.77 -18.35
N ARG A 25 15.44 -6.28 -19.61
CA ARG A 25 16.18 -6.91 -20.71
C ARG A 25 17.70 -6.85 -20.52
N ALA A 26 18.19 -5.76 -19.94
CA ALA A 26 19.63 -5.57 -19.73
C ALA A 26 20.15 -6.24 -18.43
N ASN A 27 19.27 -6.62 -17.49
CA ASN A 27 19.63 -7.12 -16.17
C ASN A 27 18.84 -8.39 -15.80
N PRO A 28 19.37 -9.59 -16.10
CA PRO A 28 18.67 -10.86 -15.80
C PRO A 28 18.32 -11.07 -14.33
N GLU A 29 19.17 -10.61 -13.41
CA GLU A 29 18.88 -10.70 -11.96
C GLU A 29 17.68 -9.83 -11.56
N ALA A 30 17.60 -8.62 -12.12
CA ALA A 30 16.45 -7.75 -11.90
C ALA A 30 15.17 -8.32 -12.54
N ALA A 31 15.29 -9.01 -13.68
CA ALA A 31 14.16 -9.70 -14.30
C ALA A 31 13.61 -10.79 -13.37
N LYS A 32 14.48 -11.60 -12.77
CA LYS A 32 14.09 -12.63 -11.81
C LYS A 32 13.44 -12.03 -10.55
N GLU A 33 14.03 -10.97 -9.97
CA GLU A 33 13.44 -10.24 -8.84
C GLU A 33 12.04 -9.71 -9.19
N TRP A 34 11.87 -9.20 -10.41
CA TRP A 34 10.59 -8.68 -10.89
C TRP A 34 9.53 -9.78 -11.08
N GLU A 35 9.91 -10.94 -11.63
CA GLU A 35 9.01 -12.08 -11.78
C GLU A 35 8.49 -12.59 -10.42
N GLU A 36 9.34 -12.61 -9.41
CA GLU A 36 8.97 -13.09 -8.07
C GLU A 36 8.09 -12.11 -7.30
N THR A 37 8.40 -10.81 -7.36
CA THR A 37 7.82 -9.82 -6.44
C THR A 37 7.05 -8.69 -7.13
N HIS A 38 7.19 -8.52 -8.43
CA HIS A 38 6.75 -7.35 -9.21
C HIS A 38 7.26 -6.01 -8.64
N LYS A 39 8.43 -6.05 -7.98
CA LYS A 39 9.10 -4.91 -7.35
C LYS A 39 10.60 -5.04 -7.57
N LEU A 40 11.31 -3.93 -7.51
CA LEU A 40 12.76 -3.86 -7.63
C LEU A 40 13.34 -3.11 -6.45
N LYS A 41 14.40 -3.63 -5.86
CA LYS A 41 15.16 -2.94 -4.78
C LYS A 41 15.77 -1.63 -5.30
N HIS A 42 16.30 -1.67 -6.51
CA HIS A 42 16.84 -0.52 -7.22
C HIS A 42 16.02 -0.25 -8.47
N ASP A 43 14.88 0.42 -8.30
CA ASP A 43 13.96 0.69 -9.40
C ASP A 43 14.41 1.92 -10.21
N PRO A 44 14.87 1.75 -11.46
CA PRO A 44 15.39 2.84 -12.29
C PRO A 44 14.32 3.84 -12.73
N ARG A 45 13.06 3.51 -12.50
CA ARG A 45 11.92 4.39 -12.80
C ARG A 45 11.75 5.50 -11.78
N VAL A 46 12.21 5.27 -10.54
CA VAL A 46 12.01 6.21 -9.44
C VAL A 46 12.96 7.40 -9.58
N THR A 47 12.39 8.60 -9.59
CA THR A 47 13.19 9.84 -9.63
C THR A 47 13.78 10.15 -8.25
N LYS A 48 14.81 11.01 -8.16
CA LYS A 48 15.38 11.46 -6.88
C LYS A 48 14.32 12.08 -5.97
N ILE A 49 13.47 12.96 -6.53
CA ILE A 49 12.34 13.57 -5.82
C ILE A 49 11.32 12.49 -5.44
N GLY A 50 11.03 11.56 -6.36
CA GLY A 50 10.14 10.45 -6.10
C GLY A 50 10.61 9.54 -4.96
N ALA A 51 11.91 9.29 -4.85
CA ALA A 51 12.49 8.55 -3.73
C ALA A 51 12.30 9.28 -2.39
N PHE A 52 12.48 10.60 -2.37
CA PHE A 52 12.20 11.42 -1.20
C PHE A 52 10.72 11.37 -0.81
N LEU A 53 9.81 11.58 -1.77
CA LEU A 53 8.37 11.53 -1.53
C LEU A 53 7.94 10.17 -0.96
N ARG A 54 8.43 9.06 -1.51
CA ARG A 54 8.15 7.70 -1.00
C ARG A 54 8.73 7.46 0.40
N LYS A 55 9.95 7.97 0.64
CA LYS A 55 10.59 7.83 1.95
C LYS A 55 9.82 8.54 3.07
N THR A 56 9.19 9.68 2.73
CA THR A 56 8.41 10.51 3.65
C THR A 56 6.91 10.24 3.61
N SER A 57 6.46 9.32 2.74
CA SER A 57 5.03 9.05 2.45
C SER A 57 4.25 10.29 1.97
N LEU A 58 4.94 11.34 1.55
CA LEU A 58 4.30 12.55 0.99
C LEU A 58 3.67 12.30 -0.38
N ASP A 59 4.09 11.25 -1.09
CA ASP A 59 3.45 10.84 -2.36
C ASP A 59 1.98 10.44 -2.18
N GLU A 60 1.57 10.08 -0.97
CA GLU A 60 0.20 9.69 -0.65
C GLU A 60 -0.70 10.85 -0.18
N LEU A 61 -0.17 12.07 -0.01
CA LEU A 61 -0.97 13.24 0.39
C LEU A 61 -2.21 13.49 -0.48
N PRO A 62 -2.19 13.29 -1.82
CA PRO A 62 -3.38 13.45 -2.64
C PRO A 62 -4.53 12.50 -2.29
N GLN A 63 -4.30 11.44 -1.51
CA GLN A 63 -5.36 10.57 -1.00
C GLN A 63 -6.28 11.30 -0.01
N LEU A 64 -5.86 12.42 0.58
CA LEU A 64 -6.73 13.28 1.37
C LEU A 64 -7.92 13.78 0.54
N TRP A 65 -7.73 13.97 -0.77
CA TRP A 65 -8.83 14.28 -1.68
C TRP A 65 -9.80 13.10 -1.84
N ASN A 66 -9.30 11.86 -1.84
CA ASN A 66 -10.17 10.68 -1.80
C ASN A 66 -10.96 10.60 -0.49
N VAL A 67 -10.35 10.98 0.65
CA VAL A 67 -11.08 11.05 1.92
C VAL A 67 -12.16 12.12 1.87
N PHE A 68 -11.85 13.31 1.36
CA PHE A 68 -12.82 14.39 1.21
C PHE A 68 -14.00 14.00 0.31
N LYS A 69 -13.75 13.31 -0.80
CA LYS A 69 -14.78 12.78 -1.70
C LYS A 69 -15.60 11.64 -1.10
N GLY A 70 -15.12 11.02 -0.03
CA GLY A 70 -15.75 9.85 0.58
C GLY A 70 -15.38 8.50 -0.06
N ASP A 71 -14.39 8.46 -0.97
CA ASP A 71 -13.86 7.21 -1.54
C ASP A 71 -13.05 6.43 -0.50
N MET A 72 -12.38 7.15 0.41
CA MET A 72 -11.51 6.61 1.46
C MET A 72 -11.88 7.15 2.85
N ALA A 73 -11.39 6.48 3.88
CA ALA A 73 -11.35 6.97 5.26
C ALA A 73 -9.90 7.29 5.66
N PHE A 74 -9.70 7.97 6.79
CA PHE A 74 -8.35 8.12 7.35
C PHE A 74 -7.78 6.76 7.76
N ILE A 75 -8.61 5.91 8.39
CA ILE A 75 -8.23 4.59 8.89
C ILE A 75 -9.11 3.54 8.24
N GLY A 76 -8.49 2.48 7.74
CA GLY A 76 -9.14 1.34 7.11
C GLY A 76 -8.13 0.46 6.39
N PRO A 77 -8.56 -0.67 5.84
CA PRO A 77 -7.69 -1.52 5.03
C PRO A 77 -7.06 -0.72 3.89
N ARG A 78 -5.77 -0.95 3.64
CA ARG A 78 -5.09 -0.25 2.53
C ARG A 78 -5.69 -0.65 1.18
N PRO A 79 -6.01 0.30 0.28
CA PRO A 79 -6.53 -0.03 -1.04
C PRO A 79 -5.47 -0.80 -1.85
N GLU A 80 -5.87 -1.93 -2.41
CA GLU A 80 -5.00 -2.79 -3.23
C GLU A 80 -5.48 -2.83 -4.67
N ARG A 81 -4.57 -3.21 -5.58
CA ARG A 81 -4.93 -3.45 -6.99
C ARG A 81 -5.73 -4.74 -7.10
N LYS A 82 -6.74 -4.75 -7.99
CA LYS A 82 -7.60 -5.91 -8.25
C LYS A 82 -6.82 -7.22 -8.44
N TYR A 83 -5.70 -7.18 -9.16
CA TYR A 83 -4.84 -8.33 -9.37
C TYR A 83 -4.37 -9.01 -8.07
N TYR A 84 -3.97 -8.23 -7.06
CA TYR A 84 -3.56 -8.79 -5.76
C TYR A 84 -4.76 -9.23 -4.93
N ILE A 85 -5.87 -8.49 -5.01
CA ILE A 85 -7.12 -8.83 -4.33
C ILE A 85 -7.61 -10.21 -4.79
N ASP A 86 -7.66 -10.45 -6.11
CA ASP A 86 -8.11 -11.73 -6.67
C ASP A 86 -7.24 -12.88 -6.17
N LYS A 87 -5.92 -12.71 -6.16
CA LYS A 87 -4.99 -13.71 -5.61
C LYS A 87 -5.18 -13.96 -4.10
N ILE A 88 -5.43 -12.92 -3.32
CA ILE A 88 -5.67 -13.07 -1.88
C ILE A 88 -6.97 -13.83 -1.65
N ILE A 89 -8.03 -13.52 -2.40
CA ILE A 89 -9.35 -14.18 -2.28
C ILE A 89 -9.27 -15.66 -2.65
N GLU A 90 -8.43 -16.04 -3.62
CA GLU A 90 -8.19 -17.45 -3.95
C GLU A 90 -7.61 -18.24 -2.77
N HIS A 91 -6.80 -17.61 -1.92
CA HIS A 91 -6.21 -18.24 -0.73
C HIS A 91 -7.10 -18.08 0.52
N ASP A 92 -7.77 -16.93 0.65
CA ASP A 92 -8.61 -16.62 1.79
C ASP A 92 -9.78 -15.70 1.40
N SER A 93 -10.95 -16.29 1.27
CA SER A 93 -12.19 -15.59 0.89
C SER A 93 -12.65 -14.55 1.92
N ARG A 94 -12.13 -14.60 3.17
CA ARG A 94 -12.45 -13.62 4.22
C ARG A 94 -12.04 -12.19 3.85
N TYR A 95 -11.18 -12.02 2.82
CA TYR A 95 -10.87 -10.69 2.28
C TYR A 95 -12.13 -9.90 1.92
N THR A 96 -13.19 -10.57 1.47
CA THR A 96 -14.46 -9.94 1.10
C THR A 96 -15.13 -9.20 2.25
N TYR A 97 -14.86 -9.57 3.51
CA TYR A 97 -15.39 -8.87 4.67
C TYR A 97 -14.84 -7.44 4.80
N LEU A 98 -13.65 -7.17 4.28
CA LEU A 98 -13.07 -5.83 4.27
C LEU A 98 -13.87 -4.82 3.44
N TYR A 99 -14.72 -5.29 2.50
CA TYR A 99 -15.59 -4.41 1.72
C TYR A 99 -16.72 -3.76 2.53
N GLN A 100 -16.90 -4.16 3.78
CA GLN A 100 -17.88 -3.54 4.69
C GLN A 100 -17.44 -2.13 5.14
N ILE A 101 -16.16 -1.79 5.01
CA ILE A 101 -15.60 -0.50 5.39
C ILE A 101 -14.83 0.14 4.24
N ARG A 102 -14.69 1.46 4.29
CA ARG A 102 -13.89 2.18 3.30
C ARG A 102 -12.40 1.88 3.50
N PRO A 103 -11.62 1.81 2.41
CA PRO A 103 -10.15 1.72 2.52
C PRO A 103 -9.59 2.97 3.19
N GLY A 104 -8.48 2.81 3.91
CA GLY A 104 -7.84 3.86 4.68
C GLY A 104 -6.57 4.41 4.06
N VAL A 105 -6.24 5.67 4.40
CA VAL A 105 -4.92 6.25 4.15
C VAL A 105 -3.88 5.56 5.04
N THR A 106 -4.23 5.26 6.28
CA THR A 106 -3.46 4.40 7.18
C THR A 106 -4.28 3.21 7.62
N SER A 107 -3.61 2.12 8.04
CA SER A 107 -4.27 0.91 8.54
C SER A 107 -3.55 0.35 9.77
N TYR A 108 -4.29 -0.43 10.56
CA TYR A 108 -3.69 -1.22 11.63
C TYR A 108 -2.61 -2.17 11.10
N ALA A 109 -2.89 -2.83 9.98
CA ALA A 109 -1.94 -3.73 9.33
C ALA A 109 -0.66 -3.01 8.88
N THR A 110 -0.73 -1.78 8.36
CA THR A 110 0.45 -0.99 7.97
C THR A 110 1.39 -0.75 9.15
N LEU A 111 0.86 -0.58 10.36
CA LEU A 111 1.67 -0.34 11.57
C LEU A 111 2.47 -1.56 12.05
N TYR A 112 2.04 -2.78 11.71
CA TYR A 112 2.58 -4.01 12.30
C TYR A 112 3.12 -5.03 11.31
N ASN A 113 2.78 -4.92 10.02
CA ASN A 113 3.19 -5.89 9.01
C ASN A 113 4.31 -5.36 8.08
N GLY A 114 4.54 -4.04 8.08
CA GLY A 114 5.53 -3.44 7.19
C GLY A 114 5.20 -3.62 5.71
N TYR A 115 6.26 -3.79 4.91
CA TYR A 115 6.15 -3.93 3.47
C TYR A 115 5.68 -5.33 3.05
N THR A 116 4.62 -5.40 2.24
CA THR A 116 4.00 -6.65 1.77
C THR A 116 4.47 -6.99 0.36
N ASP A 117 5.40 -7.91 0.23
CA ASP A 117 6.02 -8.37 -1.01
C ASP A 117 5.79 -9.86 -1.30
N THR A 118 5.34 -10.63 -0.31
CA THR A 118 5.05 -12.05 -0.43
C THR A 118 3.58 -12.35 -0.12
N MET A 119 3.08 -13.49 -0.60
CA MET A 119 1.71 -13.94 -0.31
C MET A 119 1.49 -14.13 1.20
N GLU A 120 2.46 -14.68 1.91
CA GLU A 120 2.41 -14.84 3.36
C GLU A 120 2.18 -13.49 4.07
N LYS A 121 2.93 -12.45 3.69
CA LYS A 121 2.74 -11.10 4.24
C LYS A 121 1.42 -10.47 3.83
N MET A 122 0.90 -10.79 2.64
CA MET A 122 -0.44 -10.34 2.21
C MET A 122 -1.53 -10.98 3.06
N LEU A 123 -1.43 -12.27 3.33
CA LEU A 123 -2.35 -12.99 4.23
C LEU A 123 -2.22 -12.48 5.68
N ARG A 124 -1.00 -12.25 6.15
CA ARG A 124 -0.78 -11.64 7.48
C ARG A 124 -1.42 -10.25 7.58
N ARG A 125 -1.32 -9.45 6.51
CA ARG A 125 -2.01 -8.16 6.44
C ARG A 125 -3.53 -8.34 6.53
N LEU A 126 -4.10 -9.30 5.79
CA LEU A 126 -5.52 -9.60 5.84
C LEU A 126 -5.96 -9.93 7.26
N GLU A 127 -5.25 -10.75 7.99
CA GLU A 127 -5.51 -11.08 9.40
C GLU A 127 -5.58 -9.82 10.29
N LEU A 128 -4.61 -8.91 10.12
CA LEU A 128 -4.56 -7.67 10.89
C LEU A 128 -5.69 -6.69 10.51
N ASP A 129 -6.07 -6.64 9.24
CA ASP A 129 -7.17 -5.80 8.79
C ASP A 129 -8.53 -6.37 9.21
N LEU A 130 -8.68 -7.72 9.25
CA LEU A 130 -9.86 -8.38 9.84
C LEU A 130 -9.94 -8.13 11.34
N TYR A 131 -8.82 -8.24 12.06
CA TYR A 131 -8.78 -7.90 13.47
C TYR A 131 -9.22 -6.46 13.73
N TYR A 132 -8.76 -5.51 12.88
CA TYR A 132 -9.22 -4.13 12.97
C TYR A 132 -10.73 -4.02 12.72
N LEU A 133 -11.27 -4.72 11.71
CA LEU A 133 -12.69 -4.70 11.39
C LEU A 133 -13.56 -5.14 12.57
N GLU A 134 -13.13 -6.17 13.31
CA GLU A 134 -13.84 -6.72 14.47
C GLU A 134 -13.77 -5.82 15.72
N HIS A 135 -12.62 -5.15 15.92
CA HIS A 135 -12.33 -4.40 17.15
C HIS A 135 -12.37 -2.88 16.97
N ARG A 136 -12.77 -2.40 15.78
CA ARG A 136 -12.78 -0.97 15.50
C ARG A 136 -13.63 -0.19 16.49
N SER A 137 -13.06 0.89 17.00
CA SER A 137 -13.70 1.82 17.92
C SER A 137 -13.01 3.17 17.82
N TRP A 138 -13.66 4.22 18.28
CA TRP A 138 -13.06 5.56 18.30
C TRP A 138 -11.69 5.59 19.01
N TRP A 139 -11.57 4.88 20.14
CA TRP A 139 -10.29 4.77 20.85
C TRP A 139 -9.23 4.00 20.07
N PHE A 140 -9.61 2.94 19.36
CA PHE A 140 -8.70 2.16 18.55
C PHE A 140 -8.21 2.98 17.35
N ASP A 141 -9.10 3.72 16.70
CA ASP A 141 -8.77 4.62 15.61
C ASP A 141 -7.81 5.72 16.06
N THR A 142 -8.08 6.36 17.21
CA THR A 142 -7.18 7.36 17.78
C THR A 142 -5.78 6.81 18.03
N LYS A 143 -5.66 5.59 18.59
CA LYS A 143 -4.36 4.92 18.78
C LYS A 143 -3.62 4.69 17.47
N ILE A 144 -4.32 4.28 16.41
CA ILE A 144 -3.73 4.07 15.09
C ILE A 144 -3.20 5.39 14.53
N LEU A 145 -3.99 6.48 14.59
CA LEU A 145 -3.58 7.80 14.11
C LEU A 145 -2.36 8.33 14.86
N VAL A 146 -2.37 8.29 16.18
CA VAL A 146 -1.23 8.74 17.00
C VAL A 146 0.02 7.94 16.66
N LYS A 147 -0.09 6.62 16.56
CA LYS A 147 1.05 5.77 16.23
C LYS A 147 1.56 6.01 14.80
N THR A 148 0.66 6.21 13.84
CA THR A 148 1.02 6.58 12.47
C THR A 148 1.78 7.90 12.45
N PHE A 149 1.28 8.93 13.14
CA PHE A 149 1.94 10.23 13.23
C PHE A 149 3.35 10.12 13.85
N ILE A 150 3.48 9.40 14.95
CA ILE A 150 4.77 9.15 15.61
C ILE A 150 5.75 8.47 14.63
N ASN A 151 5.30 7.45 13.90
CA ASN A 151 6.14 6.73 12.95
C ASN A 151 6.60 7.64 11.79
N ILE A 152 5.73 8.51 11.29
CA ILE A 152 6.08 9.47 10.23
C ILE A 152 7.12 10.49 10.74
N VAL A 153 6.89 11.06 11.93
CA VAL A 153 7.76 12.12 12.49
C VAL A 153 9.13 11.55 12.89
N PHE A 154 9.16 10.38 13.52
CA PHE A 154 10.42 9.78 14.00
C PHE A 154 11.06 8.81 13.00
N GLY A 155 10.54 8.72 11.77
CA GLY A 155 11.16 7.99 10.66
C GLY A 155 11.21 6.48 10.87
N LYS A 156 10.36 5.91 11.70
CA LYS A 156 10.23 4.44 11.79
C LYS A 156 9.59 3.96 10.49
N LYS A 157 10.34 3.16 9.71
CA LYS A 157 9.81 2.50 8.51
C LYS A 157 8.68 1.54 8.90
N PHE A 158 7.60 1.63 8.18
CA PHE A 158 6.53 0.63 8.19
C PHE A 158 6.98 -0.66 7.53
#